data_2b1ab44625114a3bbf94194d54190008
#
_entry.id   2b1ab44625114a3bbf94194d54190008
#
_cell.length_a   1.000
_cell.length_b   1.000
_cell.length_c   1.000
_cell.angle_alpha   90.00
_cell.angle_beta   90.00
_cell.angle_gamma   90.00
#
_symmetry.space_group_name_H-M   'P 1'
#
loop_
_entity.id
_entity.type
_entity.pdbx_description
1 polymer ?
#
loop_
_entity_poly.entity_id
_entity_poly.type
_entity_poly.pdbx_seq_one_letter_code
_entity_poly.pdbx_strand_id
1 'polypeptide(L)'
;MTLFGATLALLDRESIPCALIGAGALAVHGIPRSTYDIDLLATSARVLDDTLWASMVEQGVDVDVRRGDRSDPLRGVVRLKQGTDRDVDIVVGRHHWQGDVIARARRARIQGEEVPVALKNDLILLKLFAGGHQDMWDIEQLLVDGDADVHAAVDAAISELPDDCQARWAALSRRG
;
A
#
# COMPACT_ATOMS: atom_id res chain seq x y z
N MET A 1 -5.47 22.60 -2.49
CA MET A 1 -4.63 21.41 -2.20
C MET A 1 -5.60 20.26 -2.02
N THR A 2 -5.37 19.13 -2.70
CA THR A 2 -6.23 17.94 -2.59
C THR A 2 -6.04 17.26 -1.23
N LEU A 3 -7.01 16.44 -0.80
CA LEU A 3 -6.87 15.61 0.40
C LEU A 3 -5.60 14.76 0.34
N PHE A 4 -5.31 14.16 -0.82
CA PHE A 4 -4.09 13.37 -1.03
C PHE A 4 -2.81 14.19 -0.81
N GLY A 5 -2.72 15.39 -1.43
CA GLY A 5 -1.56 16.28 -1.23
C GLY A 5 -1.40 16.74 0.21
N ALA A 6 -2.52 17.07 0.90
CA ALA A 6 -2.51 17.43 2.31
C ALA A 6 -2.02 16.28 3.21
N THR A 7 -2.44 15.04 2.90
CA THR A 7 -2.01 13.83 3.60
C THR A 7 -0.51 13.61 3.44
N LEU A 8 0.01 13.66 2.21
CA LEU A 8 1.44 13.50 1.94
C LEU A 8 2.27 14.57 2.66
N ALA A 9 1.84 15.83 2.61
CA ALA A 9 2.53 16.94 3.28
C ALA A 9 2.55 16.76 4.81
N LEU A 10 1.47 16.24 5.40
CA LEU A 10 1.43 15.93 6.83
C LEU A 10 2.40 14.81 7.19
N LEU A 11 2.37 13.69 6.46
CA LEU A 11 3.25 12.55 6.72
C LEU A 11 4.74 12.93 6.57
N ASP A 12 5.07 13.74 5.56
CA ASP A 12 6.44 14.23 5.33
C ASP A 12 6.90 15.14 6.48
N ARG A 13 6.08 16.11 6.90
CA ARG A 13 6.36 17.01 8.04
C ARG A 13 6.63 16.22 9.33
N GLU A 14 5.88 15.15 9.55
CA GLU A 14 6.01 14.29 10.73
C GLU A 14 7.09 13.20 10.58
N SER A 15 7.83 13.22 9.45
CA SER A 15 8.87 12.23 9.12
C SER A 15 8.35 10.79 9.15
N ILE A 16 7.14 10.57 8.64
CA ILE A 16 6.50 9.26 8.52
C ILE A 16 6.63 8.77 7.08
N PRO A 17 7.53 7.82 6.79
CA PRO A 17 7.66 7.25 5.46
C PRO A 17 6.40 6.51 5.04
N CYS A 18 6.00 6.69 3.78
CA CYS A 18 4.90 5.95 3.18
C CYS A 18 5.17 5.63 1.71
N ALA A 19 4.40 4.70 1.16
CA ALA A 19 4.42 4.37 -0.26
C ALA A 19 3.00 4.19 -0.79
N LEU A 20 2.74 4.64 -2.01
CA LEU A 20 1.51 4.34 -2.75
C LEU A 20 1.47 2.86 -3.07
N ILE A 21 0.35 2.22 -2.76
CA ILE A 21 0.05 0.83 -3.02
C ILE A 21 -1.30 0.70 -3.76
N GLY A 22 -1.90 -0.48 -3.75
CA GLY A 22 -3.24 -0.69 -4.29
C GLY A 22 -3.38 -0.37 -5.77
N ALA A 23 -4.58 0.03 -6.16
CA ALA A 23 -4.90 0.27 -7.57
C ALA A 23 -4.18 1.49 -8.16
N GLY A 24 -3.86 2.50 -7.35
CA GLY A 24 -3.05 3.64 -7.78
C GLY A 24 -1.65 3.23 -8.22
N ALA A 25 -1.00 2.35 -7.46
CA ALA A 25 0.31 1.82 -7.79
C ALA A 25 0.26 0.88 -9.02
N LEU A 26 -0.79 0.05 -9.15
CA LEU A 26 -1.01 -0.80 -10.34
C LEU A 26 -1.09 0.05 -11.61
N ALA A 27 -1.79 1.18 -11.57
CA ALA A 27 -1.91 2.08 -12.71
C ALA A 27 -0.55 2.66 -13.15
N VAL A 28 0.35 2.96 -12.20
CA VAL A 28 1.73 3.40 -12.50
C VAL A 28 2.52 2.30 -13.22
N HIS A 29 2.24 1.03 -12.91
CA HIS A 29 2.87 -0.12 -13.55
C HIS A 29 2.15 -0.58 -14.84
N GLY A 30 1.24 0.24 -15.38
CA GLY A 30 0.57 -0.02 -16.65
C GLY A 30 -0.66 -0.93 -16.55
N ILE A 31 -1.14 -1.22 -15.34
CA ILE A 31 -2.34 -2.03 -15.08
C ILE A 31 -3.47 -1.09 -14.62
N PRO A 32 -4.28 -0.55 -15.54
CA PRO A 32 -5.32 0.39 -15.18
C PRO A 32 -6.42 -0.32 -14.39
N ARG A 33 -6.73 0.25 -13.24
CA ARG A 33 -7.85 -0.17 -12.39
C ARG A 33 -8.72 1.03 -12.07
N SER A 34 -10.01 0.86 -12.21
CA SER A 34 -10.97 1.84 -11.73
C SER A 34 -11.04 1.72 -10.21
N THR A 35 -10.53 2.72 -9.50
CA THR A 35 -10.69 2.85 -8.06
C THR A 35 -11.05 4.27 -7.71
N TYR A 36 -11.83 4.43 -6.64
CA TYR A 36 -12.13 5.75 -6.08
C TYR A 36 -11.12 6.15 -5.02
N ASP A 37 -10.51 5.18 -4.35
CA ASP A 37 -9.66 5.38 -3.19
C ASP A 37 -8.18 5.45 -3.57
N ILE A 38 -7.38 6.11 -2.75
CA ILE A 38 -5.92 6.15 -2.83
C ILE A 38 -5.37 5.39 -1.63
N ASP A 39 -4.63 4.32 -1.88
CA ASP A 39 -4.07 3.47 -0.83
C ASP A 39 -2.60 3.80 -0.57
N LEU A 40 -2.26 4.11 0.68
CA LEU A 40 -0.90 4.29 1.16
C LEU A 40 -0.54 3.20 2.17
N LEU A 41 0.71 2.75 2.14
CA LEU A 41 1.32 1.90 3.16
C LEU A 41 2.21 2.76 4.04
N ALA A 42 2.05 2.65 5.36
CA ALA A 42 2.98 3.15 6.37
C ALA A 42 3.26 2.06 7.41
N THR A 43 4.32 2.17 8.20
CA THR A 43 4.64 1.21 9.28
C THR A 43 4.74 1.87 10.65
N SER A 44 4.74 3.19 10.72
CA SER A 44 4.74 3.94 11.96
C SER A 44 3.41 3.80 12.70
N ALA A 45 3.44 3.31 13.95
CA ALA A 45 2.25 3.26 14.80
C ALA A 45 1.66 4.66 15.09
N ARG A 46 2.44 5.72 14.92
CA ARG A 46 2.00 7.10 15.09
C ARG A 46 0.86 7.48 14.13
N VAL A 47 0.75 6.83 12.98
CA VAL A 47 -0.37 7.03 12.04
C VAL A 47 -1.72 6.71 12.69
N LEU A 48 -1.73 5.81 13.69
CA LEU A 48 -2.94 5.43 14.43
C LEU A 48 -3.24 6.35 15.62
N ASP A 49 -2.44 7.39 15.84
CA ASP A 49 -2.68 8.38 16.88
C ASP A 49 -3.64 9.45 16.35
N ASP A 50 -4.80 9.61 16.97
CA ASP A 50 -5.81 10.58 16.58
C ASP A 50 -5.25 12.02 16.60
N THR A 51 -4.29 12.30 17.49
CA THR A 51 -3.65 13.62 17.60
C THR A 51 -2.84 14.01 16.36
N LEU A 52 -2.33 13.04 15.61
CA LEU A 52 -1.65 13.31 14.34
C LEU A 52 -2.55 14.05 13.35
N TRP A 53 -3.83 13.71 13.34
CA TRP A 53 -4.82 14.18 12.36
C TRP A 53 -5.57 15.44 12.82
N ALA A 54 -5.31 15.97 14.03
CA ALA A 54 -6.08 17.07 14.62
C ALA A 54 -6.19 18.28 13.67
N SER A 55 -5.09 18.68 13.04
CA SER A 55 -5.11 19.82 12.10
C SER A 55 -5.92 19.57 10.83
N MET A 56 -6.03 18.32 10.38
CA MET A 56 -6.87 17.95 9.23
C MET A 56 -8.34 17.92 9.62
N VAL A 57 -8.66 17.43 10.83
CA VAL A 57 -10.03 17.46 11.37
C VAL A 57 -10.53 18.91 11.51
N GLU A 58 -9.69 19.82 11.98
CA GLU A 58 -10.01 21.25 12.04
C GLU A 58 -10.30 21.87 10.65
N GLN A 59 -9.73 21.29 9.60
CA GLN A 59 -9.96 21.67 8.20
C GLN A 59 -11.15 20.93 7.55
N GLY A 60 -11.92 20.16 8.33
CA GLY A 60 -13.12 19.47 7.88
C GLY A 60 -12.87 18.11 7.22
N VAL A 61 -11.70 17.50 7.46
CA VAL A 61 -11.46 16.12 7.06
C VAL A 61 -12.12 15.18 8.06
N ASP A 62 -12.90 14.22 7.57
CA ASP A 62 -13.42 13.10 8.34
C ASP A 62 -12.32 12.04 8.46
N VAL A 63 -11.96 11.67 9.68
CA VAL A 63 -10.84 10.76 10.00
C VAL A 63 -11.37 9.55 10.77
N ASP A 64 -11.34 8.36 10.16
CA ASP A 64 -11.71 7.09 10.79
C ASP A 64 -10.45 6.27 11.06
N VAL A 65 -10.07 6.12 12.34
CA VAL A 65 -8.90 5.35 12.78
C VAL A 65 -9.35 4.00 13.34
N ARG A 66 -9.03 2.94 12.61
CA ARG A 66 -9.32 1.55 13.01
C ARG A 66 -8.03 0.85 13.43
N ARG A 67 -7.94 0.52 14.70
CA ARG A 67 -6.78 -0.17 15.29
C ARG A 67 -7.01 -1.67 15.27
N GLY A 68 -6.05 -2.40 14.72
CA GLY A 68 -6.00 -3.86 14.79
C GLY A 68 -5.53 -4.34 16.16
N ASP A 69 -5.98 -5.50 16.58
CA ASP A 69 -5.47 -6.18 17.77
C ASP A 69 -4.19 -6.99 17.48
N ARG A 70 -3.75 -7.81 18.45
CA ARG A 70 -2.51 -8.60 18.29
C ARG A 70 -2.60 -9.71 17.26
N SER A 71 -3.80 -10.19 16.97
CA SER A 71 -4.06 -11.25 16.00
C SER A 71 -4.26 -10.73 14.58
N ASP A 72 -4.52 -9.43 14.42
CA ASP A 72 -4.70 -8.81 13.11
C ASP A 72 -3.38 -8.76 12.32
N PRO A 73 -3.43 -9.00 11.01
CA PRO A 73 -2.25 -8.94 10.13
C PRO A 73 -1.69 -7.52 10.00
N LEU A 74 -2.49 -6.50 10.28
CA LEU A 74 -2.14 -5.09 10.24
C LEU A 74 -2.20 -4.47 11.64
N ARG A 75 -1.48 -3.37 11.85
CA ARG A 75 -1.64 -2.54 13.05
C ARG A 75 -2.96 -1.77 13.03
N GLY A 76 -3.45 -1.43 11.85
CA GLY A 76 -4.70 -0.72 11.64
C GLY A 76 -4.80 -0.07 10.27
N VAL A 77 -5.87 0.67 10.07
CA VAL A 77 -6.14 1.46 8.86
C VAL A 77 -6.69 2.82 9.28
N VAL A 78 -6.23 3.87 8.62
CA VAL A 78 -6.82 5.21 8.74
C VAL A 78 -7.47 5.57 7.42
N ARG A 79 -8.74 5.91 7.45
CA ARG A 79 -9.49 6.40 6.31
C ARG A 79 -9.75 7.89 6.45
N LEU A 80 -9.38 8.66 5.43
CA LEU A 80 -9.57 10.08 5.36
C LEU A 80 -10.56 10.42 4.24
N LYS A 81 -11.54 11.31 4.54
CA LYS A 81 -12.54 11.77 3.58
C LYS A 81 -12.71 13.28 3.66
N GLN A 82 -12.86 13.93 2.51
CA GLN A 82 -13.15 15.34 2.45
C GLN A 82 -13.94 15.73 1.20
N GLY A 83 -15.19 16.10 1.36
CA GLY A 83 -16.04 16.59 0.28
C GLY A 83 -16.13 15.61 -0.89
N THR A 84 -15.70 16.05 -2.08
CA THR A 84 -15.70 15.28 -3.32
C THR A 84 -14.31 14.76 -3.70
N ASP A 85 -13.29 14.98 -2.86
CA ASP A 85 -11.95 14.43 -3.07
C ASP A 85 -11.99 12.90 -2.99
N ARG A 86 -10.98 12.27 -3.58
CA ARG A 86 -10.80 10.82 -3.41
C ARG A 86 -10.47 10.51 -1.97
N ASP A 87 -11.10 9.48 -1.44
CA ASP A 87 -10.75 8.96 -0.12
C ASP A 87 -9.28 8.53 -0.10
N VAL A 88 -8.61 8.71 1.03
CA VAL A 88 -7.25 8.24 1.25
C VAL A 88 -7.27 7.22 2.37
N ASP A 89 -6.87 5.99 2.05
CA ASP A 89 -6.73 4.91 3.00
C ASP A 89 -5.24 4.69 3.32
N ILE A 90 -4.88 4.74 4.60
CA ILE A 90 -3.52 4.46 5.04
C ILE A 90 -3.51 3.15 5.79
N VAL A 91 -2.96 2.12 5.16
CA VAL A 91 -2.74 0.80 5.75
C VAL A 91 -1.49 0.87 6.61
N VAL A 92 -1.62 0.53 7.90
CA VAL A 92 -0.48 0.53 8.83
C VAL A 92 0.04 -0.89 9.01
N GLY A 93 1.16 -1.16 8.38
CA GLY A 93 1.83 -2.45 8.40
C GLY A 93 2.43 -2.79 9.76
N ARG A 94 2.53 -4.11 10.05
CA ARG A 94 3.06 -4.65 11.31
C ARG A 94 4.41 -5.32 11.14
N HIS A 95 4.66 -5.86 9.93
CA HIS A 95 5.80 -6.71 9.66
C HIS A 95 6.99 -5.92 9.11
N HIS A 96 8.20 -6.40 9.39
CA HIS A 96 9.45 -5.74 8.96
C HIS A 96 9.53 -5.59 7.44
N TRP A 97 9.18 -6.63 6.69
CA TRP A 97 9.21 -6.62 5.22
C TRP A 97 8.34 -5.50 4.60
N GLN A 98 7.27 -5.06 5.28
CA GLN A 98 6.44 -3.94 4.81
C GLN A 98 7.21 -2.60 4.90
N GLY A 99 8.12 -2.46 5.85
CA GLY A 99 9.07 -1.34 5.90
C GLY A 99 10.04 -1.34 4.73
N ASP A 100 10.50 -2.53 4.32
CA ASP A 100 11.38 -2.69 3.18
C ASP A 100 10.69 -2.35 1.85
N VAL A 101 9.38 -2.64 1.72
CA VAL A 101 8.54 -2.17 0.60
C VAL A 101 8.60 -0.64 0.49
N ILE A 102 8.42 0.08 1.60
CA ILE A 102 8.48 1.55 1.63
C ILE A 102 9.88 2.04 1.27
N ALA A 103 10.92 1.41 1.81
CA ALA A 103 12.31 1.80 1.57
C ALA A 103 12.75 1.63 0.10
N ARG A 104 12.21 0.62 -0.61
CA ARG A 104 12.50 0.37 -2.03
C ARG A 104 11.61 1.16 -2.98
N ALA A 105 10.55 1.80 -2.50
CA ALA A 105 9.59 2.54 -3.31
C ALA A 105 10.28 3.63 -4.16
N ARG A 106 9.79 3.84 -5.37
CA ARG A 106 10.34 4.83 -6.31
C ARG A 106 9.36 5.97 -6.54
N ARG A 107 9.87 7.18 -6.59
CA ARG A 107 9.04 8.37 -6.81
C ARG A 107 8.40 8.37 -8.20
N ALA A 108 7.10 8.65 -8.23
CA ALA A 108 6.33 8.91 -9.44
C ALA A 108 5.35 10.06 -9.20
N ARG A 109 4.88 10.67 -10.27
CA ARG A 109 3.91 11.77 -10.20
C ARG A 109 2.48 11.24 -10.40
N ILE A 110 1.64 11.39 -9.38
CA ILE A 110 0.25 10.93 -9.35
C ILE A 110 -0.64 12.10 -8.96
N GLN A 111 -1.61 12.45 -9.80
CA GLN A 111 -2.54 13.56 -9.56
C GLN A 111 -1.85 14.91 -9.24
N GLY A 112 -0.68 15.13 -9.81
CA GLY A 112 0.12 16.33 -9.58
C GLY A 112 1.08 16.25 -8.40
N GLU A 113 0.96 15.26 -7.53
CA GLU A 113 1.82 15.04 -6.35
C GLU A 113 2.95 14.06 -6.66
N GLU A 114 4.13 14.29 -6.08
CA GLU A 114 5.23 13.32 -6.07
C GLU A 114 5.09 12.37 -4.87
N VAL A 115 4.95 11.08 -5.14
CA VAL A 115 4.77 10.05 -4.10
C VAL A 115 5.69 8.87 -4.36
N PRO A 116 6.29 8.25 -3.31
CA PRO A 116 6.93 6.95 -3.44
C PRO A 116 5.89 5.89 -3.82
N VAL A 117 6.16 5.09 -4.84
CA VAL A 117 5.27 4.03 -5.34
C VAL A 117 5.96 2.68 -5.14
N ALA A 118 5.25 1.71 -4.58
CA ALA A 118 5.74 0.36 -4.40
C ALA A 118 6.12 -0.29 -5.74
N LEU A 119 7.19 -1.08 -5.77
CA LEU A 119 7.65 -1.81 -6.95
C LEU A 119 6.68 -2.95 -7.31
N LYS A 120 6.75 -3.45 -8.55
CA LYS A 120 5.91 -4.59 -9.00
C LYS A 120 6.01 -5.81 -8.08
N ASN A 121 7.24 -6.22 -7.75
CA ASN A 121 7.48 -7.34 -6.84
C ASN A 121 6.93 -7.09 -5.42
N ASP A 122 7.04 -5.87 -4.93
CA ASP A 122 6.51 -5.50 -3.61
C ASP A 122 4.98 -5.48 -3.60
N LEU A 123 4.33 -5.03 -4.69
CA LEU A 123 2.88 -5.14 -4.85
C LEU A 123 2.42 -6.60 -4.86
N ILE A 124 3.17 -7.50 -5.50
CA ILE A 124 2.88 -8.94 -5.48
C ILE A 124 2.92 -9.47 -4.03
N LEU A 125 3.96 -9.14 -3.26
CA LEU A 125 4.06 -9.55 -1.85
C LEU A 125 2.87 -9.04 -1.02
N LEU A 126 2.51 -7.76 -1.16
CA LEU A 126 1.37 -7.16 -0.47
C LEU A 126 0.06 -7.85 -0.82
N LYS A 127 -0.14 -8.20 -2.09
CA LYS A 127 -1.35 -8.88 -2.58
C LYS A 127 -1.41 -10.35 -2.18
N LEU A 128 -0.29 -11.06 -2.15
CA LEU A 128 -0.22 -12.40 -1.58
C LEU A 128 -0.61 -12.40 -0.11
N PHE A 129 -0.17 -11.38 0.63
CA PHE A 129 -0.48 -11.20 2.04
C PHE A 129 -1.96 -10.85 2.28
N ALA A 130 -2.57 -10.00 1.45
CA ALA A 130 -4.00 -9.67 1.51
C ALA A 130 -4.89 -10.87 1.12
N GLY A 131 -4.51 -11.63 0.10
CA GLY A 131 -5.06 -12.95 -0.24
C GLY A 131 -6.49 -12.97 -0.78
N GLY A 132 -7.04 -11.85 -1.21
CA GLY A 132 -8.37 -11.78 -1.83
C GLY A 132 -8.39 -12.30 -3.27
N HIS A 133 -9.57 -12.67 -3.79
CA HIS A 133 -9.72 -13.10 -5.20
C HIS A 133 -9.24 -12.04 -6.17
N GLN A 134 -9.51 -10.77 -5.88
CA GLN A 134 -9.07 -9.64 -6.68
C GLN A 134 -7.55 -9.49 -6.66
N ASP A 135 -6.91 -9.76 -5.50
CA ASP A 135 -5.46 -9.69 -5.37
C ASP A 135 -4.77 -10.76 -6.21
N MET A 136 -5.33 -11.95 -6.29
CA MET A 136 -4.80 -13.02 -7.16
C MET A 136 -4.85 -12.64 -8.63
N TRP A 137 -5.94 -12.04 -9.09
CA TRP A 137 -6.05 -11.53 -10.45
C TRP A 137 -5.04 -10.41 -10.72
N ASP A 138 -4.87 -9.47 -9.79
CA ASP A 138 -3.90 -8.39 -9.91
C ASP A 138 -2.46 -8.91 -10.01
N ILE A 139 -2.12 -9.98 -9.26
CA ILE A 139 -0.81 -10.64 -9.36
C ILE A 139 -0.60 -11.22 -10.75
N GLU A 140 -1.60 -11.91 -11.30
CA GLU A 140 -1.52 -12.45 -12.65
C GLU A 140 -1.26 -11.34 -13.68
N GLN A 141 -1.90 -10.17 -13.54
CA GLN A 141 -1.65 -9.02 -14.42
C GLN A 141 -0.23 -8.45 -14.25
N LEU A 142 0.30 -8.39 -13.03
CA LEU A 142 1.67 -7.94 -12.77
C LEU A 142 2.73 -8.88 -13.37
N LEU A 143 2.38 -10.14 -13.61
CA LEU A 143 3.26 -11.18 -14.15
C LEU A 143 3.11 -11.37 -15.68
N VAL A 144 2.15 -10.74 -16.34
CA VAL A 144 1.87 -10.94 -17.80
C VAL A 144 3.10 -10.70 -18.66
N ASP A 145 3.95 -9.73 -18.32
CA ASP A 145 5.13 -9.39 -19.11
C ASP A 145 6.27 -10.43 -18.98
N GLY A 146 6.11 -11.45 -18.09
CA GLY A 146 7.13 -12.48 -17.87
C GLY A 146 8.46 -11.94 -17.35
N ASP A 147 8.44 -10.86 -16.56
CA ASP A 147 9.63 -10.19 -16.03
C ASP A 147 10.36 -11.11 -15.02
N ALA A 148 11.44 -11.73 -15.49
CA ALA A 148 12.25 -12.66 -14.69
C ALA A 148 12.83 -11.99 -13.42
N ASP A 149 13.14 -10.69 -13.49
CA ASP A 149 13.68 -9.94 -12.34
C ASP A 149 12.61 -9.76 -11.27
N VAL A 150 11.35 -9.54 -11.67
CA VAL A 150 10.22 -9.47 -10.74
C VAL A 150 10.00 -10.81 -10.05
N HIS A 151 10.01 -11.92 -10.80
CA HIS A 151 9.91 -13.27 -10.23
C HIS A 151 11.03 -13.55 -9.22
N ALA A 152 12.29 -13.31 -9.62
CA ALA A 152 13.44 -13.51 -8.75
C ALA A 152 13.39 -12.66 -7.47
N ALA A 153 12.90 -11.42 -7.57
CA ALA A 153 12.74 -10.55 -6.41
C ALA A 153 11.66 -11.03 -5.45
N VAL A 154 10.53 -11.58 -5.96
CA VAL A 154 9.50 -12.19 -5.12
C VAL A 154 10.04 -13.46 -4.46
N ASP A 155 10.73 -14.34 -5.22
CA ASP A 155 11.34 -15.58 -4.70
C ASP A 155 12.31 -15.28 -3.54
N ALA A 156 13.08 -14.21 -3.64
CA ALA A 156 14.03 -13.82 -2.61
C ALA A 156 13.36 -13.33 -1.30
N ALA A 157 12.15 -12.76 -1.39
CA ALA A 157 11.47 -12.14 -0.25
C ALA A 157 10.31 -12.96 0.31
N ILE A 158 9.79 -13.94 -0.43
CA ILE A 158 8.56 -14.66 -0.08
C ILE A 158 8.66 -15.42 1.25
N SER A 159 9.86 -15.83 1.66
CA SER A 159 10.08 -16.53 2.93
C SER A 159 9.78 -15.68 4.16
N GLU A 160 9.68 -14.38 4.01
CA GLU A 160 9.28 -13.47 5.09
C GLU A 160 7.77 -13.42 5.33
N LEU A 161 6.99 -13.94 4.39
CA LEU A 161 5.54 -14.00 4.46
C LEU A 161 5.06 -15.32 5.09
N PRO A 162 3.83 -15.37 5.64
CA PRO A 162 3.21 -16.59 6.15
C PRO A 162 3.20 -17.74 5.14
N ASP A 163 3.17 -18.98 5.62
CA ASP A 163 3.24 -20.21 4.82
C ASP A 163 2.14 -20.30 3.75
N ASP A 164 0.94 -19.78 4.03
CA ASP A 164 -0.15 -19.76 3.06
C ASP A 164 0.12 -18.79 1.90
N CYS A 165 0.83 -17.70 2.12
CA CYS A 165 1.30 -16.79 1.07
C CYS A 165 2.36 -17.46 0.21
N GLN A 166 3.31 -18.18 0.83
CA GLN A 166 4.33 -18.96 0.13
C GLN A 166 3.70 -20.05 -0.74
N ALA A 167 2.68 -20.75 -0.23
CA ALA A 167 1.94 -21.76 -0.97
C ALA A 167 1.19 -21.16 -2.18
N ARG A 168 0.55 -19.98 -2.01
CA ARG A 168 -0.09 -19.25 -3.13
C ARG A 168 0.92 -18.88 -4.20
N TRP A 169 2.07 -18.33 -3.81
CA TRP A 169 3.13 -17.98 -4.74
C TRP A 169 3.64 -19.20 -5.52
N ALA A 170 3.95 -20.30 -4.82
CA ALA A 170 4.38 -21.53 -5.46
C ALA A 170 3.35 -22.11 -6.44
N ALA A 171 2.06 -21.91 -6.21
CA ALA A 171 1.00 -22.34 -7.12
C ALA A 171 0.92 -21.45 -8.38
N LEU A 172 1.16 -20.14 -8.27
CA LEU A 172 1.19 -19.22 -9.40
C LEU A 172 2.43 -19.43 -10.28
N SER A 173 3.62 -19.56 -9.68
CA SER A 173 4.89 -19.72 -10.38
C SER A 173 4.99 -21.02 -11.20
N ARG A 174 4.16 -22.04 -10.90
CA ARG A 174 4.09 -23.29 -11.68
C ARG A 174 3.20 -23.20 -12.92
N ARG A 175 2.42 -22.15 -13.08
CA ARG A 175 1.47 -21.97 -14.19
C ARG A 175 2.03 -21.15 -15.36
N GLY A 176 3.12 -20.45 -15.15
CA GLY A 176 3.86 -19.67 -16.15
C GLY A 176 5.13 -20.39 -16.59
#